data_0e03f7a92e39d3139c2079be1b87a93a
#
_entry.id   0e03f7a92e39d3139c2079be1b87a93a
#
_cell.length_a   1.000
_cell.length_b   1.000
_cell.length_c   1.000
_cell.angle_alpha   90.00
_cell.angle_beta   90.00
_cell.angle_gamma   90.00
#
_symmetry.space_group_name_H-M   'P 1'
#
loop_
_entity.id
_entity.type
_entity.pdbx_description
1 polymer ?
#
loop_
_entity_poly.entity_id
_entity_poly.type
_entity_poly.pdbx_seq_one_letter_code
_entity_poly.pdbx_strand_id
1 'polypeptide(L)'
;MSDVTLSRASSEHVPLLLELVAEFCEVDQHPYDPARVTLALGPLLDDDQHGVVYLVNQDSGYLVVTWGYSLESGGREALIDEIYLRRRGEGLGGKVMGALFVDMAARGVVKMFLETETHNRRARAFYARQGFDEDDSIWMSREISATE
;
A
#
# COMPACT_ATOMS: atom_id res chain seq x y z
N MET A 1 5.10 -2.98 24.97
CA MET A 1 4.66 -3.05 23.57
C MET A 1 4.70 -1.66 22.97
N SER A 2 5.47 -1.50 21.95
CA SER A 2 5.52 -0.23 21.24
C SER A 2 4.35 -0.10 20.29
N ASP A 3 3.73 1.06 20.26
CA ASP A 3 2.72 1.38 19.26
C ASP A 3 3.37 1.62 17.91
N VAL A 4 2.56 1.44 16.87
CA VAL A 4 2.98 1.75 15.51
C VAL A 4 2.57 3.17 15.19
N THR A 5 3.47 3.91 14.57
CA THR A 5 3.20 5.23 14.03
C THR A 5 3.19 5.15 12.50
N LEU A 6 2.08 5.54 11.91
CA LEU A 6 2.00 5.78 10.46
C LEU A 6 2.05 7.28 10.25
N SER A 7 3.04 7.74 9.51
CA SER A 7 3.14 9.16 9.17
C SER A 7 3.09 9.35 7.66
N ARG A 8 2.36 10.37 7.23
CA ARG A 8 2.29 10.71 5.82
C ARG A 8 3.66 11.15 5.33
N ALA A 9 4.17 10.50 4.30
CA ALA A 9 5.43 10.86 3.69
C ALA A 9 5.28 12.17 2.91
N SER A 10 6.38 12.90 2.80
CA SER A 10 6.46 14.14 2.03
C SER A 10 7.62 14.05 1.04
N SER A 11 7.79 15.10 0.21
CA SER A 11 8.83 15.12 -0.80
C SER A 11 10.25 14.97 -0.24
N GLU A 12 10.47 15.37 1.00
CA GLU A 12 11.78 15.20 1.63
C GLU A 12 12.14 13.74 1.89
N HIS A 13 11.14 12.84 1.87
CA HIS A 13 11.34 11.41 2.12
C HIS A 13 11.63 10.60 0.85
N VAL A 14 11.73 11.24 -0.32
CA VAL A 14 11.98 10.51 -1.58
C VAL A 14 13.23 9.63 -1.50
N PRO A 15 14.39 10.09 -0.99
CA PRO A 15 15.56 9.21 -0.90
C PRO A 15 15.31 7.95 -0.07
N LEU A 16 14.65 8.09 1.08
CA LEU A 16 14.31 6.95 1.93
C LEU A 16 13.30 6.02 1.24
N LEU A 17 12.28 6.59 0.60
CA LEU A 17 11.28 5.78 -0.11
C LEU A 17 11.92 4.99 -1.25
N LEU A 18 12.84 5.58 -2.00
CA LEU A 18 13.55 4.85 -3.07
C LEU A 18 14.37 3.69 -2.50
N GLU A 19 15.01 3.89 -1.35
CA GLU A 19 15.73 2.81 -0.66
C GLU A 19 14.78 1.68 -0.26
N LEU A 20 13.65 2.01 0.35
CA LEU A 20 12.67 1.03 0.79
C LEU A 20 12.02 0.30 -0.40
N VAL A 21 11.71 1.01 -1.47
CA VAL A 21 11.16 0.40 -2.69
C VAL A 21 12.17 -0.56 -3.31
N ALA A 22 13.45 -0.19 -3.35
CA ALA A 22 14.51 -1.07 -3.86
C ALA A 22 14.58 -2.36 -3.04
N GLU A 23 14.50 -2.26 -1.72
CA GLU A 23 14.45 -3.44 -0.83
C GLU A 23 13.24 -4.31 -1.11
N PHE A 24 12.07 -3.70 -1.26
CA PHE A 24 10.84 -4.41 -1.57
C PHE A 24 10.95 -5.15 -2.91
N CYS A 25 11.44 -4.49 -3.93
CA CYS A 25 11.62 -5.10 -5.26
C CYS A 25 12.56 -6.29 -5.21
N GLU A 26 13.64 -6.21 -4.42
CA GLU A 26 14.58 -7.32 -4.27
C GLU A 26 13.91 -8.52 -3.58
N VAL A 27 13.20 -8.29 -2.49
CA VAL A 27 12.50 -9.36 -1.75
C VAL A 27 11.42 -10.01 -2.60
N ASP A 28 10.68 -9.20 -3.36
CA ASP A 28 9.54 -9.64 -4.17
C ASP A 28 9.95 -10.06 -5.59
N GLN A 29 11.24 -9.99 -5.91
CA GLN A 29 11.82 -10.37 -7.21
C GLN A 29 11.18 -9.60 -8.37
N HIS A 30 10.88 -8.32 -8.15
CA HIS A 30 10.44 -7.39 -9.19
C HIS A 30 11.59 -6.53 -9.68
N PRO A 31 11.60 -6.13 -10.96
CA PRO A 31 12.56 -5.15 -11.43
C PRO A 31 12.39 -3.81 -10.70
N TYR A 32 13.50 -3.19 -10.34
CA TYR A 32 13.48 -1.87 -9.73
C TYR A 32 13.83 -0.82 -10.78
N ASP A 33 12.92 0.12 -10.99
CA ASP A 33 13.09 1.24 -11.93
C ASP A 33 12.95 2.55 -11.14
N PRO A 34 14.07 3.10 -10.64
CA PRO A 34 14.02 4.30 -9.79
C PRO A 34 13.45 5.52 -10.49
N ALA A 35 13.66 5.66 -11.80
CA ALA A 35 13.13 6.79 -12.55
C ALA A 35 11.59 6.74 -12.59
N ARG A 36 11.02 5.56 -12.86
CA ARG A 36 9.57 5.36 -12.88
C ARG A 36 8.96 5.58 -11.49
N VAL A 37 9.59 5.05 -10.45
CA VAL A 37 9.12 5.20 -9.08
C VAL A 37 9.14 6.67 -8.67
N THR A 38 10.22 7.38 -8.96
CA THR A 38 10.34 8.80 -8.65
C THR A 38 9.25 9.61 -9.35
N LEU A 39 8.99 9.31 -10.61
CA LEU A 39 7.94 9.99 -11.38
C LEU A 39 6.56 9.80 -10.76
N ALA A 40 6.26 8.59 -10.32
CA ALA A 40 4.96 8.27 -9.69
C ALA A 40 4.85 8.86 -8.28
N LEU A 41 5.94 8.89 -7.51
CA LEU A 41 5.94 9.41 -6.15
C LEU A 41 5.62 10.90 -6.08
N GLY A 42 6.07 11.70 -7.05
CA GLY A 42 5.88 13.15 -7.02
C GLY A 42 4.43 13.55 -6.72
N PRO A 43 3.48 13.21 -7.59
CA PRO A 43 2.07 13.55 -7.36
C PRO A 43 1.47 12.91 -6.11
N LEU A 44 1.90 11.71 -5.72
CA LEU A 44 1.43 11.05 -4.50
C LEU A 44 1.86 11.80 -3.24
N LEU A 45 3.03 12.44 -3.27
CA LEU A 45 3.55 13.15 -2.11
C LEU A 45 3.10 14.60 -2.05
N ASP A 46 2.68 15.19 -3.19
CA ASP A 46 2.25 16.59 -3.26
C ASP A 46 0.96 16.83 -2.50
N ASP A 47 -0.01 15.96 -2.68
CA ASP A 47 -1.31 16.06 -2.00
C ASP A 47 -1.95 14.67 -1.94
N ASP A 48 -3.18 14.60 -1.42
CA ASP A 48 -3.88 13.33 -1.23
C ASP A 48 -4.86 13.01 -2.37
N GLN A 49 -4.67 13.61 -3.54
CA GLN A 49 -5.58 13.40 -4.67
C GLN A 49 -5.58 11.97 -5.20
N HIS A 50 -4.41 11.37 -5.35
CA HIS A 50 -4.28 10.01 -5.90
C HIS A 50 -4.26 8.95 -4.82
N GLY A 51 -3.79 9.30 -3.65
CA GLY A 51 -3.62 8.37 -2.55
C GLY A 51 -2.72 8.94 -1.49
N VAL A 52 -2.20 8.08 -0.64
CA VAL A 52 -1.31 8.45 0.47
C VAL A 52 -0.17 7.46 0.55
N VAL A 53 1.04 7.99 0.76
CA VAL A 53 2.20 7.18 1.11
C VAL A 53 2.47 7.36 2.59
N TYR A 54 2.57 6.25 3.31
CA TYR A 54 2.89 6.26 4.74
C TYR A 54 4.28 5.71 4.98
N LEU A 55 4.98 6.28 5.96
CA LEU A 55 6.16 5.67 6.55
C LEU A 55 5.77 5.02 7.88
N VAL A 56 6.32 3.85 8.13
CA VAL A 56 6.06 3.08 9.35
C VAL A 56 7.21 3.32 10.31
N ASN A 57 6.91 3.83 11.52
CA ASN A 57 7.92 4.07 12.55
C ASN A 57 9.15 4.78 12.00
N GLN A 58 8.94 5.83 11.20
CA GLN A 58 9.95 6.62 10.51
C GLN A 58 10.59 5.89 9.32
N ASP A 59 11.26 4.76 9.53
CA ASP A 59 12.03 4.07 8.49
C ASP A 59 11.89 2.56 8.50
N SER A 60 10.91 2.03 9.23
CA SER A 60 10.74 0.57 9.34
C SER A 60 10.01 -0.05 8.16
N GLY A 61 9.42 0.78 7.30
CA GLY A 61 8.66 0.32 6.14
C GLY A 61 7.82 1.41 5.54
N TYR A 62 7.04 1.06 4.53
CA TYR A 62 6.13 2.01 3.88
C TYR A 62 4.88 1.32 3.38
N LEU A 63 3.84 2.12 3.18
CA LEU A 63 2.62 1.70 2.49
C LEU A 63 2.28 2.73 1.43
N VAL A 64 1.78 2.25 0.30
CA VAL A 64 1.16 3.09 -0.73
C VAL A 64 -0.30 2.68 -0.82
N VAL A 65 -1.19 3.64 -0.59
CA VAL A 65 -2.64 3.42 -0.67
C VAL A 65 -3.20 4.38 -1.70
N THR A 66 -3.96 3.87 -2.65
CA THR A 66 -4.55 4.69 -3.71
C THR A 66 -6.07 4.62 -3.65
N TRP A 67 -6.73 5.65 -4.20
CA TRP A 67 -8.19 5.79 -4.09
C TRP A 67 -8.90 5.27 -5.32
N GLY A 68 -10.06 4.69 -5.08
CA GLY A 68 -11.07 4.44 -6.08
C GLY A 68 -12.41 4.96 -5.60
N TYR A 69 -13.41 4.85 -6.46
CA TYR A 69 -14.78 5.18 -6.12
C TYR A 69 -15.69 4.21 -6.84
N SER A 70 -16.65 3.63 -6.14
CA SER A 70 -17.47 2.58 -6.70
C SER A 70 -18.93 2.74 -6.31
N LEU A 71 -19.81 2.59 -7.30
CA LEU A 71 -21.24 2.52 -7.07
C LEU A 71 -21.60 1.27 -6.27
N GLU A 72 -20.95 0.15 -6.57
CA GLU A 72 -21.21 -1.12 -5.88
C GLU A 72 -20.85 -1.04 -4.40
N SER A 73 -19.68 -0.49 -4.10
CA SER A 73 -19.23 -0.31 -2.69
C SER A 73 -19.98 0.82 -2.00
N GLY A 74 -20.55 1.72 -2.77
CA GLY A 74 -21.31 2.86 -2.23
C GLY A 74 -20.46 4.05 -1.83
N GLY A 75 -19.24 4.19 -2.34
CA GLY A 75 -18.39 5.32 -2.00
C GLY A 75 -16.93 5.12 -2.33
N ARG A 76 -16.09 5.78 -1.54
CA ARG A 76 -14.63 5.75 -1.74
C ARG A 76 -14.06 4.38 -1.37
N GLU A 77 -13.23 3.87 -2.26
CA GLU A 77 -12.46 2.67 -2.02
C GLU A 77 -10.98 3.01 -1.86
N ALA A 78 -10.25 2.12 -1.20
CA ALA A 78 -8.81 2.23 -1.08
C ALA A 78 -8.17 0.91 -1.51
N LEU A 79 -7.10 1.01 -2.29
CA LEU A 79 -6.27 -0.12 -2.67
C LEU A 79 -4.93 0.00 -1.95
N ILE A 80 -4.55 -1.05 -1.23
CA ILE A 80 -3.17 -1.15 -0.75
C ILE A 80 -2.34 -1.58 -1.95
N ASP A 81 -1.71 -0.59 -2.59
CA ASP A 81 -0.90 -0.82 -3.79
C ASP A 81 0.41 -1.48 -3.44
N GLU A 82 1.07 -1.01 -2.38
CA GLU A 82 2.31 -1.61 -1.89
C GLU A 82 2.35 -1.55 -0.37
N ILE A 83 2.92 -2.58 0.23
CA ILE A 83 3.24 -2.62 1.64
C ILE A 83 4.55 -3.39 1.84
N TYR A 84 5.49 -2.77 2.54
CA TYR A 84 6.77 -3.37 2.83
C TYR A 84 7.19 -3.02 4.25
N LEU A 85 7.57 -4.04 5.02
CA LEU A 85 8.10 -3.89 6.36
C LEU A 85 9.49 -4.53 6.40
N ARG A 86 10.49 -3.79 6.87
CA ARG A 86 11.86 -4.28 7.02
C ARG A 86 11.95 -5.43 8.00
N ARG A 87 11.12 -5.40 9.05
CA ARG A 87 11.04 -6.47 10.05
C ARG A 87 9.70 -7.16 9.98
N ARG A 88 9.71 -8.46 10.12
CA ARG A 88 8.51 -9.28 10.25
C ARG A 88 8.47 -9.86 11.66
N GLY A 89 7.28 -10.16 12.16
CA GLY A 89 7.07 -10.73 13.49
C GLY A 89 6.65 -9.70 14.51
N GLU A 90 6.49 -10.14 15.76
CA GLU A 90 6.07 -9.32 16.89
C GLU A 90 4.72 -8.62 16.70
N GLY A 91 3.92 -9.07 15.74
CA GLY A 91 2.61 -8.48 15.48
C GLY A 91 2.67 -7.10 14.80
N LEU A 92 3.82 -6.71 14.26
CA LEU A 92 3.97 -5.39 13.63
C LEU A 92 2.98 -5.19 12.48
N GLY A 93 2.82 -6.20 11.61
CA GLY A 93 1.88 -6.13 10.50
C GLY A 93 0.45 -5.87 10.95
N GLY A 94 -0.01 -6.57 11.97
CA GLY A 94 -1.35 -6.37 12.53
C GLY A 94 -1.55 -4.97 13.10
N LYS A 95 -0.53 -4.44 13.77
CA LYS A 95 -0.58 -3.06 14.30
C LYS A 95 -0.62 -2.03 13.18
N VAL A 96 0.16 -2.24 12.13
CA VAL A 96 0.15 -1.37 10.96
C VAL A 96 -1.24 -1.37 10.33
N MET A 97 -1.84 -2.54 10.13
CA MET A 97 -3.18 -2.64 9.55
C MET A 97 -4.23 -1.98 10.43
N GLY A 98 -4.14 -2.15 11.75
CA GLY A 98 -5.07 -1.50 12.67
C GLY A 98 -5.00 0.02 12.59
N ALA A 99 -3.79 0.58 12.55
CA ALA A 99 -3.60 2.02 12.39
C ALA A 99 -4.11 2.52 11.03
N LEU A 100 -3.88 1.74 9.99
CA LEU A 100 -4.35 2.07 8.64
C LEU A 100 -5.88 2.10 8.59
N PHE A 101 -6.56 1.13 9.18
CA PHE A 101 -8.03 1.08 9.18
C PHE A 101 -8.63 2.31 9.87
N VAL A 102 -8.02 2.76 10.96
CA VAL A 102 -8.47 3.98 11.65
C VAL A 102 -8.37 5.19 10.73
N ASP A 103 -7.25 5.36 10.03
CA ASP A 103 -7.05 6.49 9.12
C ASP A 103 -7.99 6.41 7.90
N MET A 104 -8.18 5.20 7.37
CA MET A 104 -9.09 5.00 6.24
C MET A 104 -10.53 5.35 6.62
N ALA A 105 -10.98 4.93 7.80
CA ALA A 105 -12.31 5.30 8.29
C ALA A 105 -12.47 6.81 8.42
N ALA A 106 -11.44 7.49 8.93
CA ALA A 106 -11.46 8.95 9.06
C ALA A 106 -11.52 9.65 7.70
N ARG A 107 -11.01 9.02 6.64
CA ARG A 107 -11.03 9.56 5.27
C ARG A 107 -12.30 9.19 4.49
N GLY A 108 -13.25 8.49 5.12
CA GLY A 108 -14.50 8.09 4.48
C GLY A 108 -14.39 6.89 3.55
N VAL A 109 -13.33 6.09 3.68
CA VAL A 109 -13.18 4.86 2.90
C VAL A 109 -14.18 3.82 3.40
N VAL A 110 -14.93 3.22 2.47
CA VAL A 110 -15.96 2.23 2.81
C VAL A 110 -15.52 0.80 2.50
N LYS A 111 -14.52 0.63 1.65
CA LYS A 111 -14.01 -0.70 1.31
C LYS A 111 -12.54 -0.63 0.90
N MET A 112 -11.79 -1.62 1.30
CA MET A 112 -10.38 -1.72 0.95
C MET A 112 -10.11 -2.99 0.17
N PHE A 113 -9.16 -2.89 -0.75
CA PHE A 113 -8.70 -3.99 -1.59
C PHE A 113 -7.19 -4.15 -1.48
N LEU A 114 -6.73 -5.33 -1.75
CA LEU A 114 -5.34 -5.64 -2.00
C LEU A 114 -5.26 -6.86 -2.90
N GLU A 115 -4.09 -7.04 -3.50
CA GLU A 115 -3.82 -8.21 -4.32
C GLU A 115 -2.63 -8.96 -3.72
N THR A 116 -2.69 -10.27 -3.70
CA THR A 116 -1.57 -11.11 -3.30
C THR A 116 -1.53 -12.35 -4.17
N GLU A 117 -0.34 -12.94 -4.28
CA GLU A 117 -0.17 -14.14 -5.10
C GLU A 117 -0.93 -15.34 -4.50
N THR A 118 -1.58 -16.11 -5.37
CA THR A 118 -2.37 -17.28 -4.96
C THR A 118 -1.56 -18.26 -4.11
N HIS A 119 -0.29 -18.45 -4.44
CA HIS A 119 0.59 -19.38 -3.74
C HIS A 119 1.16 -18.82 -2.44
N ASN A 120 0.97 -17.53 -2.16
CA ASN A 120 1.51 -16.91 -0.95
C ASN A 120 0.56 -17.16 0.23
N ARG A 121 0.61 -18.37 0.79
CA ARG A 121 -0.29 -18.79 1.87
C ARG A 121 -0.14 -17.96 3.12
N ARG A 122 1.09 -17.53 3.43
CA ARG A 122 1.36 -16.73 4.62
C ARG A 122 0.68 -15.36 4.55
N ALA A 123 0.81 -14.69 3.41
CA ALA A 123 0.16 -13.40 3.19
C ALA A 123 -1.36 -13.55 3.21
N ARG A 124 -1.90 -14.56 2.53
CA ARG A 124 -3.33 -14.80 2.50
C ARG A 124 -3.89 -15.02 3.90
N ALA A 125 -3.22 -15.84 4.72
CA ALA A 125 -3.64 -16.09 6.10
C ALA A 125 -3.55 -14.82 6.94
N PHE A 126 -2.51 -14.01 6.76
CA PHE A 126 -2.36 -12.74 7.46
C PHE A 126 -3.52 -11.80 7.15
N TYR A 127 -3.84 -11.61 5.87
CA TYR A 127 -4.92 -10.69 5.49
C TYR A 127 -6.30 -11.21 5.91
N ALA A 128 -6.50 -12.53 5.87
CA ALA A 128 -7.74 -13.12 6.39
C ALA A 128 -7.92 -12.78 7.88
N ARG A 129 -6.84 -12.85 8.67
CA ARG A 129 -6.91 -12.46 10.09
C ARG A 129 -7.20 -10.97 10.28
N GLN A 130 -6.88 -10.15 9.28
CA GLN A 130 -7.18 -8.73 9.31
C GLN A 130 -8.59 -8.39 8.82
N GLY A 131 -9.38 -9.40 8.47
CA GLY A 131 -10.76 -9.21 8.04
C GLY A 131 -10.97 -9.13 6.54
N PHE A 132 -9.95 -9.40 5.74
CA PHE A 132 -10.09 -9.45 4.28
C PHE A 132 -10.61 -10.81 3.85
N ASP A 133 -11.57 -10.81 2.93
CA ASP A 133 -12.09 -11.99 2.27
C ASP A 133 -11.54 -12.07 0.86
N GLU A 134 -11.28 -13.28 0.37
CA GLU A 134 -10.85 -13.48 -1.01
C GLU A 134 -12.05 -13.32 -1.94
N ASP A 135 -11.89 -12.52 -2.98
CA ASP A 135 -12.94 -12.35 -3.99
C ASP A 135 -12.86 -13.46 -5.03
N ASP A 136 -14.03 -13.87 -5.50
CA ASP A 136 -14.15 -14.85 -6.57
C ASP A 136 -14.30 -14.13 -7.91
N SER A 137 -13.29 -13.35 -8.27
CA SER A 137 -13.27 -12.57 -9.48
C SER A 137 -11.87 -12.56 -10.08
N ILE A 138 -11.78 -12.20 -11.34
CA ILE A 138 -10.51 -12.17 -12.06
C ILE A 138 -10.20 -10.71 -12.42
N TRP A 139 -9.00 -10.28 -12.06
CA TRP A 139 -8.46 -9.00 -12.50
C TRP A 139 -7.90 -9.15 -13.92
N MET A 140 -8.22 -8.20 -14.77
CA MET A 140 -7.67 -8.12 -16.12
C MET A 140 -7.05 -6.75 -16.29
N SER A 141 -5.92 -6.68 -16.98
CA SER A 141 -5.21 -5.42 -17.16
C SER A 141 -4.83 -5.21 -18.63
N ARG A 142 -4.74 -3.95 -19.03
CA ARG A 142 -4.26 -3.53 -20.34
C ARG A 142 -3.54 -2.21 -20.17
N GLU A 143 -2.35 -2.11 -20.72
CA GLU A 143 -1.64 -0.84 -20.75
C GLU A 143 -2.30 0.10 -21.76
N ILE A 144 -2.32 1.38 -21.42
CA ILE A 144 -2.84 2.42 -22.30
C ILE A 144 -1.65 3.20 -22.86
N SER A 145 -1.56 3.25 -24.17
CA SER A 145 -0.56 4.04 -24.87
C SER A 145 -1.02 5.50 -24.98
N ALA A 146 -0.09 6.43 -24.90
CA ALA A 146 -0.38 7.86 -25.05
C ALA A 146 -0.96 8.23 -26.44
N THR A 147 -0.85 7.30 -27.41
CA THR A 147 -1.31 7.52 -28.80
C THR A 147 -2.67 6.89 -29.10
N GLU A 148 -3.34 6.30 -28.13
CA GLU A 148 -4.67 5.68 -28.34
C GLU A 148 -5.83 6.64 -28.30
#